data_a6f9642553e12404c103b89112610136
#
_entry.id   a6f9642553e12404c103b89112610136
#
_cell.length_a   1.000
_cell.length_b   1.000
_cell.length_c   1.000
_cell.angle_alpha   90.00
_cell.angle_beta   90.00
_cell.angle_gamma   90.00
#
_symmetry.space_group_name_H-M   'P 1'
#
loop_
_entity.id
_entity.type
_entity.pdbx_description
1 polymer ?
#
loop_
_entity_poly.entity_id
_entity_poly.type
_entity_poly.pdbx_seq_one_letter_code
_entity_poly.pdbx_strand_id
1 'polypeptide(L)'
;MPAPVVLVHGAFCGGWVFERFREPFEAAGHVVLSPDLRGHGPGGSTAGVGMRDYASDVAALCKALPEPPILIGHSMGGLVAQLAATHAPLHALILLAPSPPWGVSGSSMEEAVSAMSLYALGPFWLQAIDPDYALAKRFSLDRMTREERRAVFARMVPESGLALWQTLNWWLDPFMTTSVGRVSAPALVLAGGKDVIHPPATARQTAQRLGARFETLPGMSHWIPGEPGWDEAAALCLDWLASRDQAAA
;
A
#
# COMPACT_ATOMS: atom_id res chain seq x y z
N MET A 1 -21.77 15.42 2.11
CA MET A 1 -20.49 15.43 2.87
C MET A 1 -19.44 14.83 1.95
N PRO A 2 -18.15 15.20 2.07
CA PRO A 2 -17.10 14.54 1.31
C PRO A 2 -17.09 13.03 1.55
N ALA A 3 -16.72 12.23 0.55
CA ALA A 3 -16.65 10.77 0.67
C ALA A 3 -15.68 10.36 1.79
N PRO A 4 -15.96 9.32 2.58
CA PRO A 4 -15.02 8.83 3.60
C PRO A 4 -13.73 8.34 2.96
N VAL A 5 -12.62 8.41 3.70
CA VAL A 5 -11.30 7.93 3.27
C VAL A 5 -10.90 6.71 4.11
N VAL A 6 -10.46 5.65 3.44
CA VAL A 6 -9.90 4.45 4.08
C VAL A 6 -8.43 4.32 3.67
N LEU A 7 -7.53 4.33 4.66
CA LEU A 7 -6.08 4.24 4.46
C LEU A 7 -5.60 2.83 4.83
N VAL A 8 -4.92 2.15 3.89
CA VAL A 8 -4.44 0.77 4.05
C VAL A 8 -2.92 0.74 4.06
N HIS A 9 -2.35 0.34 5.20
CA HIS A 9 -0.90 0.33 5.43
C HIS A 9 -0.18 -0.79 4.67
N GLY A 10 1.13 -0.63 4.51
CA GLY A 10 2.03 -1.60 3.91
C GLY A 10 2.48 -2.71 4.89
N ALA A 11 3.34 -3.60 4.41
CA ALA A 11 3.90 -4.68 5.20
C ALA A 11 4.63 -4.18 6.46
N PHE A 12 4.58 -4.97 7.53
CA PHE A 12 5.23 -4.69 8.83
C PHE A 12 4.70 -3.48 9.59
N CYS A 13 3.57 -2.91 9.18
CA CYS A 13 3.08 -1.63 9.68
C CYS A 13 1.72 -1.77 10.37
N GLY A 14 1.11 -0.65 10.68
CA GLY A 14 -0.26 -0.47 11.15
C GLY A 14 -0.81 0.85 10.65
N GLY A 15 -2.06 1.15 10.96
CA GLY A 15 -2.71 2.39 10.55
C GLY A 15 -1.98 3.67 10.99
N TRP A 16 -1.11 3.56 11.97
CA TRP A 16 -0.27 4.65 12.48
C TRP A 16 0.66 5.28 11.44
N VAL A 17 0.99 4.60 10.35
CA VAL A 17 1.86 5.15 9.30
C VAL A 17 1.26 6.38 8.63
N PHE A 18 -0.04 6.54 8.74
CA PHE A 18 -0.79 7.64 8.15
C PHE A 18 -1.10 8.79 9.12
N GLU A 19 -0.53 8.81 10.34
CA GLU A 19 -0.83 9.83 11.35
C GLU A 19 -0.72 11.26 10.80
N ARG A 20 0.31 11.56 10.00
CA ARG A 20 0.46 12.86 9.33
C ARG A 20 -0.32 12.94 8.02
N PHE A 21 -0.27 11.88 7.23
CA PHE A 21 -0.86 11.87 5.88
C PHE A 21 -2.39 12.06 5.90
N ARG A 22 -3.06 11.67 6.99
CA ARG A 22 -4.51 11.83 7.16
C ARG A 22 -4.94 13.28 7.41
N GLU A 23 -4.09 14.11 8.04
CA GLU A 23 -4.44 15.47 8.48
C GLU A 23 -4.99 16.36 7.36
N PRO A 24 -4.40 16.44 6.15
CA PRO A 24 -4.96 17.23 5.04
C PRO A 24 -6.34 16.77 4.60
N PHE A 25 -6.64 15.48 4.63
CA PHE A 25 -7.96 14.94 4.28
C PHE A 25 -9.00 15.28 5.34
N GLU A 26 -8.63 15.20 6.62
CA GLU A 26 -9.50 15.61 7.73
C GLU A 26 -9.77 17.12 7.68
N ALA A 27 -8.75 17.93 7.38
CA ALA A 27 -8.91 19.38 7.18
C ALA A 27 -9.81 19.72 5.99
N ALA A 28 -9.85 18.86 4.94
CA ALA A 28 -10.77 18.98 3.81
C ALA A 28 -12.19 18.48 4.14
N GLY A 29 -12.45 18.00 5.36
CA GLY A 29 -13.77 17.57 5.85
C GLY A 29 -14.10 16.10 5.60
N HIS A 30 -13.14 15.28 5.17
CA HIS A 30 -13.33 13.84 5.06
C HIS A 30 -13.29 13.16 6.43
N VAL A 31 -14.13 12.12 6.62
CA VAL A 31 -13.96 11.17 7.71
C VAL A 31 -12.87 10.18 7.30
N VAL A 32 -11.78 10.10 8.07
CA VAL A 32 -10.62 9.27 7.72
C VAL A 32 -10.48 8.07 8.67
N LEU A 33 -10.43 6.88 8.09
CA LEU A 33 -10.21 5.61 8.78
C LEU A 33 -8.85 5.04 8.35
N SER A 34 -8.03 4.62 9.32
CA SER A 34 -6.75 3.95 9.07
C SER A 34 -6.66 2.69 9.96
N PRO A 35 -7.39 1.63 9.61
CA PRO A 35 -7.41 0.40 10.40
C PRO A 35 -6.07 -0.33 10.33
N ASP A 36 -5.75 -1.08 11.38
CA ASP A 36 -4.76 -2.13 11.31
C ASP A 36 -5.32 -3.29 10.48
N LEU A 37 -4.54 -3.83 9.56
CA LEU A 37 -4.89 -5.06 8.85
C LEU A 37 -4.93 -6.23 9.84
N ARG A 38 -5.65 -7.30 9.49
CA ARG A 38 -5.80 -8.49 10.32
C ARG A 38 -4.44 -8.98 10.87
N GLY A 39 -4.36 -9.16 12.19
CA GLY A 39 -3.16 -9.63 12.86
C GLY A 39 -2.13 -8.56 13.23
N HIS A 40 -2.26 -7.32 12.74
CA HIS A 40 -1.31 -6.23 13.03
C HIS A 40 -1.65 -5.42 14.30
N GLY A 41 -2.87 -5.58 14.81
CA GLY A 41 -3.25 -4.94 16.08
C GLY A 41 -2.66 -5.63 17.31
N PRO A 42 -2.76 -5.02 18.50
CA PRO A 42 -2.21 -5.56 19.74
C PRO A 42 -2.68 -6.98 20.03
N GLY A 43 -1.72 -7.89 20.24
CA GLY A 43 -1.99 -9.32 20.52
C GLY A 43 -2.45 -10.14 19.32
N GLY A 44 -2.50 -9.56 18.13
CA GLY A 44 -2.81 -10.27 16.90
C GLY A 44 -1.65 -11.15 16.41
N SER A 45 -1.96 -12.02 15.45
CA SER A 45 -0.97 -12.82 14.74
C SER A 45 -1.25 -12.75 13.24
N THR A 46 -0.21 -12.46 12.47
CA THR A 46 -0.28 -12.42 11.00
C THR A 46 0.03 -13.80 10.37
N ALA A 47 0.49 -14.78 11.16
CA ALA A 47 0.84 -16.10 10.64
C ALA A 47 -0.34 -16.74 9.87
N GLY A 48 -0.09 -17.16 8.62
CA GLY A 48 -1.08 -17.83 7.77
C GLY A 48 -2.15 -16.94 7.16
N VAL A 49 -2.12 -15.62 7.41
CA VAL A 49 -3.02 -14.66 6.78
C VAL A 49 -2.57 -14.41 5.34
N GLY A 50 -3.46 -14.59 4.36
CA GLY A 50 -3.15 -14.37 2.95
C GLY A 50 -3.63 -13.00 2.42
N MET A 51 -3.19 -12.66 1.21
CA MET A 51 -3.58 -11.41 0.55
C MET A 51 -5.11 -11.30 0.34
N ARG A 52 -5.80 -12.42 0.12
CA ARG A 52 -7.28 -12.43 0.00
C ARG A 52 -7.97 -12.15 1.32
N ASP A 53 -7.39 -12.54 2.46
CA ASP A 53 -7.95 -12.24 3.78
C ASP A 53 -7.90 -10.74 4.03
N TYR A 54 -6.75 -10.11 3.81
CA TYR A 54 -6.61 -8.65 3.91
C TYR A 54 -7.57 -7.92 2.98
N ALA A 55 -7.64 -8.33 1.71
CA ALA A 55 -8.53 -7.71 0.74
C ALA A 55 -10.01 -7.86 1.09
N SER A 56 -10.41 -9.02 1.63
CA SER A 56 -11.78 -9.29 2.07
C SER A 56 -12.17 -8.37 3.23
N ASP A 57 -11.29 -8.20 4.22
CA ASP A 57 -11.55 -7.33 5.38
C ASP A 57 -11.70 -5.87 4.95
N VAL A 58 -10.80 -5.38 4.07
CA VAL A 58 -10.87 -4.01 3.54
C VAL A 58 -12.13 -3.82 2.69
N ALA A 59 -12.48 -4.78 1.84
CA ALA A 59 -13.71 -4.72 1.04
C ALA A 59 -14.97 -4.73 1.92
N ALA A 60 -14.97 -5.51 3.00
CA ALA A 60 -16.08 -5.52 3.97
C ALA A 60 -16.21 -4.17 4.68
N LEU A 61 -15.09 -3.57 5.10
CA LEU A 61 -15.08 -2.23 5.68
C LEU A 61 -15.65 -1.19 4.70
N CYS A 62 -15.17 -1.19 3.45
CA CYS A 62 -15.67 -0.26 2.43
C CYS A 62 -17.19 -0.38 2.20
N LYS A 63 -17.71 -1.61 2.18
CA LYS A 63 -19.16 -1.88 2.02
C LYS A 63 -19.99 -1.46 3.23
N ALA A 64 -19.41 -1.44 4.42
CA ALA A 64 -20.10 -1.06 5.66
C ALA A 64 -20.22 0.46 5.82
N LEU A 65 -19.50 1.25 5.02
CA LEU A 65 -19.60 2.71 5.04
C LEU A 65 -20.87 3.21 4.35
N PRO A 66 -21.46 4.32 4.81
CA PRO A 66 -22.69 4.85 4.25
C PRO A 66 -22.56 5.32 2.79
N GLU A 67 -21.36 5.72 2.39
CA GLU A 67 -21.03 6.17 1.04
C GLU A 67 -19.79 5.42 0.54
N PRO A 68 -19.65 5.17 -0.79
CA PRO A 68 -18.45 4.58 -1.35
C PRO A 68 -17.19 5.40 -0.97
N PRO A 69 -16.19 4.79 -0.32
CA PRO A 69 -15.03 5.54 0.14
C PRO A 69 -14.00 5.83 -0.96
N ILE A 70 -13.13 6.80 -0.68
CA ILE A 70 -11.82 6.91 -1.29
C ILE A 70 -10.92 5.89 -0.59
N LEU A 71 -10.41 4.92 -1.33
CA LEU A 71 -9.51 3.89 -0.81
C LEU A 71 -8.07 4.23 -1.18
N ILE A 72 -7.21 4.44 -0.19
CA ILE A 72 -5.80 4.78 -0.37
C ILE A 72 -4.94 3.66 0.20
N GLY A 73 -4.08 3.05 -0.61
CA GLY A 73 -3.20 1.96 -0.15
C GLY A 73 -1.72 2.24 -0.41
N HIS A 74 -0.87 1.96 0.59
CA HIS A 74 0.58 2.11 0.49
C HIS A 74 1.27 0.75 0.38
N SER A 75 2.24 0.61 -0.52
CA SER A 75 3.09 -0.60 -0.66
C SER A 75 2.24 -1.88 -0.81
N MET A 76 2.42 -2.90 0.03
CA MET A 76 1.57 -4.10 0.09
C MET A 76 0.09 -3.74 0.29
N GLY A 77 -0.22 -2.72 1.11
CA GLY A 77 -1.58 -2.19 1.25
C GLY A 77 -2.14 -1.62 -0.05
N GLY A 78 -1.30 -1.15 -0.95
CA GLY A 78 -1.68 -0.77 -2.31
C GLY A 78 -2.16 -1.97 -3.15
N LEU A 79 -1.56 -3.14 -2.99
CA LEU A 79 -2.04 -4.37 -3.63
C LEU A 79 -3.33 -4.87 -2.95
N VAL A 80 -3.42 -4.80 -1.62
CA VAL A 80 -4.66 -5.10 -0.88
C VAL A 80 -5.81 -4.21 -1.36
N ALA A 81 -5.55 -2.90 -1.52
CA ALA A 81 -6.55 -1.95 -2.02
C ALA A 81 -7.00 -2.25 -3.45
N GLN A 82 -6.08 -2.64 -4.34
CA GLN A 82 -6.42 -3.08 -5.70
C GLN A 82 -7.34 -4.32 -5.69
N LEU A 83 -7.02 -5.31 -4.87
CA LEU A 83 -7.84 -6.52 -4.72
C LEU A 83 -9.21 -6.19 -4.13
N ALA A 84 -9.27 -5.38 -3.06
CA ALA A 84 -10.52 -4.95 -2.43
C ALA A 84 -11.42 -4.16 -3.39
N ALA A 85 -10.85 -3.32 -4.25
CA ALA A 85 -11.54 -2.52 -5.25
C ALA A 85 -12.32 -3.35 -6.29
N THR A 86 -11.98 -4.63 -6.46
CA THR A 86 -12.74 -5.55 -7.32
C THR A 86 -14.00 -6.10 -6.66
N HIS A 87 -14.14 -5.90 -5.34
CA HIS A 87 -15.21 -6.48 -4.52
C HIS A 87 -16.08 -5.44 -3.81
N ALA A 88 -15.70 -4.16 -3.81
CA ALA A 88 -16.45 -3.09 -3.15
C ALA A 88 -16.58 -1.87 -4.08
N PRO A 89 -17.72 -1.15 -4.02
CA PRO A 89 -17.84 0.13 -4.69
C PRO A 89 -16.91 1.16 -4.03
N LEU A 90 -16.24 1.96 -4.84
CA LEU A 90 -15.34 3.02 -4.37
C LEU A 90 -15.68 4.34 -5.08
N HIS A 91 -15.51 5.45 -4.37
CA HIS A 91 -15.51 6.79 -4.96
C HIS A 91 -14.23 7.00 -5.81
N ALA A 92 -13.06 6.59 -5.26
CA ALA A 92 -11.78 6.62 -5.95
C ALA A 92 -10.79 5.61 -5.35
N LEU A 93 -9.77 5.22 -6.12
CA LEU A 93 -8.65 4.40 -5.69
C LEU A 93 -7.35 5.19 -5.84
N ILE A 94 -6.57 5.33 -4.75
CA ILE A 94 -5.26 5.97 -4.77
C ILE A 94 -4.21 4.98 -4.26
N LEU A 95 -3.13 4.85 -5.02
CA LEU A 95 -2.06 3.89 -4.73
C LEU A 95 -0.74 4.64 -4.53
N LEU A 96 -0.13 4.48 -3.37
CA LEU A 96 1.13 5.09 -2.97
C LEU A 96 2.23 4.03 -3.02
N ALA A 97 3.17 4.11 -3.97
CA ALA A 97 4.24 3.14 -4.16
C ALA A 97 3.74 1.67 -4.09
N PRO A 98 2.69 1.29 -4.85
CA PRO A 98 1.99 0.03 -4.64
C PRO A 98 2.83 -1.18 -5.02
N SER A 99 2.70 -2.27 -4.24
CA SER A 99 3.13 -3.58 -4.71
C SER A 99 2.37 -3.97 -5.98
N PRO A 100 3.07 -4.56 -6.97
CA PRO A 100 2.47 -4.92 -8.25
C PRO A 100 1.49 -6.09 -8.12
N PRO A 101 0.40 -6.09 -8.92
CA PRO A 101 -0.50 -7.24 -8.99
C PRO A 101 0.10 -8.37 -9.84
N TRP A 102 -0.47 -9.55 -9.77
CA TRP A 102 -0.11 -10.69 -10.62
C TRP A 102 0.00 -10.27 -12.10
N GLY A 103 1.09 -10.69 -12.75
CA GLY A 103 1.36 -10.38 -14.15
C GLY A 103 2.00 -9.01 -14.41
N VAL A 104 2.33 -8.25 -13.36
CA VAL A 104 3.21 -7.08 -13.44
C VAL A 104 4.57 -7.46 -12.86
N SER A 105 5.59 -7.46 -13.71
CA SER A 105 6.94 -7.84 -13.30
C SER A 105 7.64 -6.70 -12.56
N GLY A 106 8.30 -7.03 -11.45
CA GLY A 106 9.23 -6.15 -10.80
C GLY A 106 10.38 -5.74 -11.74
N SER A 107 10.87 -4.53 -11.58
CA SER A 107 11.90 -3.96 -12.47
C SER A 107 13.22 -3.69 -11.76
N SER A 108 13.37 -4.09 -10.47
CA SER A 108 14.58 -3.86 -9.70
C SER A 108 15.26 -5.15 -9.25
N MET A 109 16.60 -5.12 -9.21
CA MET A 109 17.39 -6.20 -8.61
C MET A 109 17.18 -6.26 -7.10
N GLU A 110 16.90 -5.13 -6.46
CA GLU A 110 16.65 -5.01 -5.02
C GLU A 110 15.38 -5.77 -4.62
N GLU A 111 14.32 -5.65 -5.41
CA GLU A 111 13.08 -6.42 -5.20
C GLU A 111 13.35 -7.93 -5.33
N ALA A 112 14.08 -8.34 -6.36
CA ALA A 112 14.44 -9.74 -6.57
C ALA A 112 15.32 -10.29 -5.43
N VAL A 113 16.33 -9.53 -4.98
CA VAL A 113 17.20 -9.92 -3.84
C VAL A 113 16.39 -10.00 -2.55
N SER A 114 15.49 -9.07 -2.29
CA SER A 114 14.62 -9.10 -1.11
C SER A 114 13.73 -10.35 -1.10
N ALA A 115 13.10 -10.66 -2.23
CA ALA A 115 12.30 -11.89 -2.37
C ALA A 115 13.13 -13.15 -2.15
N MET A 116 14.32 -13.22 -2.71
CA MET A 116 15.23 -14.39 -2.56
C MET A 116 15.76 -14.54 -1.14
N SER A 117 16.00 -13.46 -0.42
CA SER A 117 16.52 -13.52 0.96
C SER A 117 15.58 -14.20 1.93
N LEU A 118 14.26 -14.14 1.70
CA LEU A 118 13.26 -14.80 2.53
C LEU A 118 13.38 -16.34 2.49
N TYR A 119 13.84 -16.91 1.38
CA TYR A 119 14.02 -18.36 1.27
C TYR A 119 15.12 -18.90 2.19
N ALA A 120 16.03 -18.06 2.66
CA ALA A 120 17.01 -18.45 3.68
C ALA A 120 16.36 -18.76 5.05
N LEU A 121 15.12 -18.30 5.27
CA LEU A 121 14.33 -18.59 6.48
C LEU A 121 13.59 -19.94 6.41
N GLY A 122 13.81 -20.74 5.35
CA GLY A 122 13.08 -21.98 5.11
C GLY A 122 11.63 -21.73 4.66
N PRO A 123 10.62 -22.49 5.11
CA PRO A 123 9.23 -22.32 4.70
C PRO A 123 8.58 -21.09 5.37
N PHE A 124 9.10 -19.91 5.10
CA PHE A 124 8.71 -18.65 5.73
C PHE A 124 7.22 -18.33 5.57
N TRP A 125 6.57 -18.84 4.54
CA TRP A 125 5.13 -18.65 4.30
C TRP A 125 4.21 -19.30 5.35
N LEU A 126 4.76 -20.14 6.26
CA LEU A 126 4.02 -20.77 7.36
C LEU A 126 4.03 -19.95 8.66
N GLN A 127 4.77 -18.86 8.72
CA GLN A 127 5.00 -18.11 9.95
C GLN A 127 4.83 -16.60 9.74
N ALA A 128 4.80 -15.86 10.84
CA ALA A 128 4.98 -14.42 10.83
C ALA A 128 6.48 -14.12 10.73
N ILE A 129 6.83 -13.07 9.98
CA ILE A 129 8.21 -12.62 9.73
C ILE A 129 8.43 -11.31 10.45
N ASP A 130 9.45 -11.26 11.28
CA ASP A 130 9.84 -10.02 11.97
C ASP A 130 10.45 -9.01 10.99
N PRO A 131 10.23 -7.69 11.23
CA PRO A 131 10.86 -6.66 10.41
C PRO A 131 12.39 -6.66 10.61
N ASP A 132 13.14 -6.48 9.52
CA ASP A 132 14.59 -6.34 9.54
C ASP A 132 15.00 -4.86 9.43
N TYR A 133 15.75 -4.36 10.43
CA TYR A 133 16.16 -2.96 10.46
C TYR A 133 17.13 -2.59 9.33
N ALA A 134 18.01 -3.50 8.93
CA ALA A 134 18.98 -3.21 7.87
C ALA A 134 18.28 -3.07 6.51
N LEU A 135 17.30 -3.93 6.24
CA LEU A 135 16.47 -3.85 5.03
C LEU A 135 15.57 -2.60 5.05
N ALA A 136 14.86 -2.35 6.16
CA ALA A 136 14.02 -1.17 6.31
C ALA A 136 14.83 0.13 6.13
N LYS A 137 16.00 0.24 6.77
CA LYS A 137 16.90 1.38 6.63
C LYS A 137 17.36 1.59 5.20
N ARG A 138 17.65 0.51 4.48
CA ARG A 138 18.26 0.59 3.14
C ARG A 138 17.23 0.90 2.07
N PHE A 139 16.01 0.39 2.19
CA PHE A 139 15.07 0.35 1.09
C PHE A 139 13.77 1.14 1.34
N SER A 140 13.24 1.11 2.57
CA SER A 140 11.93 1.75 2.84
C SER A 140 12.05 3.08 3.56
N LEU A 141 13.02 3.23 4.46
CA LEU A 141 13.20 4.39 5.34
C LEU A 141 14.49 5.17 5.02
N ASP A 142 14.99 5.04 3.80
CA ASP A 142 16.27 5.57 3.33
C ASP A 142 16.32 7.10 3.32
N ARG A 143 15.15 7.77 3.16
CA ARG A 143 15.03 9.24 3.13
C ARG A 143 14.84 9.89 4.50
N MET A 144 14.66 9.10 5.55
CA MET A 144 14.47 9.57 6.92
C MET A 144 15.79 9.81 7.64
N THR A 145 15.79 10.71 8.62
CA THR A 145 16.89 10.87 9.57
C THR A 145 17.07 9.58 10.39
N ARG A 146 18.22 9.45 11.05
CA ARG A 146 18.48 8.29 11.91
C ARG A 146 17.49 8.16 13.06
N GLU A 147 17.07 9.28 13.61
CA GLU A 147 16.12 9.34 14.73
C GLU A 147 14.72 8.93 14.30
N GLU A 148 14.18 9.58 13.26
CA GLU A 148 12.87 9.23 12.69
C GLU A 148 12.79 7.77 12.28
N ARG A 149 13.83 7.26 11.61
CA ARG A 149 13.91 5.86 11.18
C ARG A 149 13.82 4.89 12.34
N ARG A 150 14.50 5.19 13.46
CA ARG A 150 14.41 4.36 14.67
C ARG A 150 13.06 4.40 15.32
N ALA A 151 12.46 5.60 15.38
CA ALA A 151 11.13 5.78 15.93
C ALA A 151 10.07 5.01 15.12
N VAL A 152 10.14 5.10 13.78
CA VAL A 152 9.26 4.34 12.87
C VAL A 152 9.49 2.84 13.03
N PHE A 153 10.74 2.38 12.99
CA PHE A 153 11.06 0.94 13.08
C PHE A 153 10.62 0.32 14.41
N ALA A 154 10.69 1.07 15.50
CA ALA A 154 10.25 0.59 16.82
C ALA A 154 8.73 0.31 16.91
N ARG A 155 7.94 0.83 15.95
CA ARG A 155 6.49 0.61 15.85
C ARG A 155 6.13 -0.49 14.85
N MET A 156 7.11 -0.99 14.07
CA MET A 156 6.87 -2.07 13.12
C MET A 156 6.54 -3.37 13.85
N VAL A 157 5.69 -4.18 13.23
CA VAL A 157 5.20 -5.45 13.77
C VAL A 157 5.45 -6.57 12.75
N PRO A 158 5.39 -7.85 13.17
CA PRO A 158 5.58 -8.97 12.25
C PRO A 158 4.54 -9.00 11.12
N GLU A 159 4.98 -9.34 9.91
CA GLU A 159 4.13 -9.51 8.73
C GLU A 159 3.88 -10.98 8.41
N SER A 160 2.77 -11.29 7.76
CA SER A 160 2.48 -12.63 7.26
C SER A 160 3.48 -13.08 6.20
N GLY A 161 4.19 -14.18 6.49
CA GLY A 161 5.05 -14.81 5.50
C GLY A 161 4.28 -15.31 4.28
N LEU A 162 3.01 -15.73 4.45
CA LEU A 162 2.15 -16.12 3.34
C LEU A 162 1.82 -14.93 2.42
N ALA A 163 1.44 -13.79 3.00
CA ALA A 163 1.14 -12.59 2.23
C ALA A 163 2.40 -12.08 1.50
N LEU A 164 3.56 -12.09 2.16
CA LEU A 164 4.85 -11.75 1.53
C LEU A 164 5.17 -12.70 0.38
N TRP A 165 4.97 -14.01 0.57
CA TRP A 165 5.21 -15.00 -0.51
C TRP A 165 4.28 -14.75 -1.70
N GLN A 166 3.00 -14.55 -1.48
CA GLN A 166 2.00 -14.28 -2.53
C GLN A 166 2.30 -12.98 -3.30
N THR A 167 2.83 -11.98 -2.61
CA THR A 167 3.18 -10.68 -3.22
C THR A 167 4.47 -10.76 -4.03
N LEU A 168 5.52 -11.36 -3.47
CA LEU A 168 6.86 -11.36 -4.06
C LEU A 168 7.08 -12.50 -5.06
N ASN A 169 6.33 -13.59 -4.95
CA ASN A 169 6.49 -14.79 -5.77
C ASN A 169 5.22 -15.12 -6.57
N TRP A 170 4.51 -14.10 -7.01
CA TRP A 170 3.23 -14.23 -7.69
C TRP A 170 3.28 -15.19 -8.90
N TRP A 171 4.43 -15.31 -9.60
CA TRP A 171 4.61 -16.26 -10.73
C TRP A 171 4.66 -17.73 -10.33
N LEU A 172 4.89 -18.03 -9.05
CA LEU A 172 4.84 -19.38 -8.47
C LEU A 172 3.47 -19.70 -7.87
N ASP A 173 2.58 -18.73 -7.74
CA ASP A 173 1.24 -18.91 -7.17
C ASP A 173 0.25 -19.43 -8.23
N PRO A 174 -0.09 -20.75 -8.20
CA PRO A 174 -1.00 -21.35 -9.19
C PRO A 174 -2.44 -20.85 -9.06
N PHE A 175 -2.78 -20.24 -7.92
CA PHE A 175 -4.12 -19.70 -7.64
C PHE A 175 -4.27 -18.26 -8.08
N MET A 176 -3.21 -17.64 -8.60
CA MET A 176 -3.20 -16.25 -9.04
C MET A 176 -3.81 -15.31 -7.97
N THR A 177 -3.44 -15.53 -6.70
CA THR A 177 -4.08 -14.89 -5.53
C THR A 177 -4.04 -13.36 -5.61
N THR A 178 -2.98 -12.80 -6.19
CA THR A 178 -2.80 -11.35 -6.36
C THR A 178 -3.28 -10.82 -7.72
N SER A 179 -4.04 -11.63 -8.47
CA SER A 179 -4.65 -11.17 -9.72
C SER A 179 -5.76 -10.16 -9.47
N VAL A 180 -5.62 -8.98 -10.04
CA VAL A 180 -6.59 -7.89 -9.94
C VAL A 180 -7.48 -7.89 -11.17
N GLY A 181 -8.78 -8.00 -10.94
CA GLY A 181 -9.82 -7.88 -11.97
C GLY A 181 -10.05 -6.43 -12.40
N ARG A 182 -11.18 -6.20 -13.08
CA ARG A 182 -11.54 -4.84 -13.48
C ARG A 182 -11.89 -3.98 -12.25
N VAL A 183 -11.22 -2.84 -12.12
CA VAL A 183 -11.56 -1.77 -11.18
C VAL A 183 -12.34 -0.70 -11.94
N SER A 184 -13.55 -0.39 -11.49
CA SER A 184 -14.41 0.60 -12.14
C SER A 184 -14.22 2.02 -11.60
N ALA A 185 -13.71 2.15 -10.36
CA ALA A 185 -13.43 3.44 -9.76
C ALA A 185 -12.29 4.16 -10.48
N PRO A 186 -12.34 5.51 -10.60
CA PRO A 186 -11.19 6.26 -11.08
C PRO A 186 -9.99 6.02 -10.17
N ALA A 187 -8.79 5.92 -10.77
CA ALA A 187 -7.59 5.57 -10.03
C ALA A 187 -6.42 6.52 -10.28
N LEU A 188 -5.63 6.74 -9.22
CA LEU A 188 -4.35 7.47 -9.24
C LEU A 188 -3.26 6.58 -8.66
N VAL A 189 -2.10 6.55 -9.31
CA VAL A 189 -0.90 5.86 -8.81
C VAL A 189 0.22 6.86 -8.65
N LEU A 190 0.76 6.96 -7.43
CA LEU A 190 1.94 7.75 -7.10
C LEU A 190 3.13 6.84 -6.86
N ALA A 191 4.29 7.19 -7.42
CA ALA A 191 5.54 6.49 -7.20
C ALA A 191 6.63 7.44 -6.73
N GLY A 192 7.42 7.06 -5.74
CA GLY A 192 8.64 7.77 -5.39
C GLY A 192 9.69 7.61 -6.50
N GLY A 193 10.25 8.74 -6.98
CA GLY A 193 11.25 8.73 -8.06
C GLY A 193 12.54 7.99 -7.71
N LYS A 194 12.79 7.76 -6.42
CA LYS A 194 13.96 7.06 -5.86
C LYS A 194 13.61 5.71 -5.23
N ASP A 195 12.35 5.28 -5.37
CA ASP A 195 11.91 4.00 -4.85
C ASP A 195 12.59 2.83 -5.59
N VAL A 196 13.33 2.02 -4.83
CA VAL A 196 14.03 0.83 -5.35
C VAL A 196 13.26 -0.47 -5.06
N ILE A 197 12.24 -0.43 -4.18
CA ILE A 197 11.36 -1.57 -3.91
C ILE A 197 10.31 -1.68 -5.01
N HIS A 198 9.57 -0.60 -5.25
CA HIS A 198 8.59 -0.53 -6.34
C HIS A 198 8.92 0.68 -7.24
N PRO A 199 9.93 0.54 -8.13
CA PRO A 199 10.38 1.63 -8.97
C PRO A 199 9.26 2.23 -9.81
N PRO A 200 9.39 3.51 -10.24
CA PRO A 200 8.39 4.15 -11.08
C PRO A 200 7.99 3.35 -12.32
N ALA A 201 8.92 2.55 -12.87
CA ALA A 201 8.62 1.69 -14.01
C ALA A 201 7.62 0.59 -13.69
N THR A 202 7.74 -0.06 -12.52
CA THR A 202 6.79 -1.07 -12.02
C THR A 202 5.43 -0.45 -11.67
N ALA A 203 5.44 0.67 -10.95
CA ALA A 203 4.22 1.40 -10.59
C ALA A 203 3.46 1.90 -11.83
N ARG A 204 4.18 2.33 -12.88
CA ARG A 204 3.59 2.74 -14.17
C ARG A 204 2.89 1.58 -14.87
N GLN A 205 3.45 0.36 -14.85
CA GLN A 205 2.78 -0.82 -15.39
C GLN A 205 1.47 -1.12 -14.64
N THR A 206 1.49 -0.99 -13.30
CA THR A 206 0.27 -1.10 -12.48
C THR A 206 -0.76 -0.06 -12.88
N ALA A 207 -0.37 1.21 -13.04
CA ALA A 207 -1.25 2.27 -13.48
C ALA A 207 -1.85 2.02 -14.87
N GLN A 208 -1.04 1.57 -15.84
CA GLN A 208 -1.51 1.21 -17.18
C GLN A 208 -2.55 0.10 -17.16
N ARG A 209 -2.34 -0.92 -16.34
CA ARG A 209 -3.29 -2.04 -16.18
C ARG A 209 -4.63 -1.60 -15.59
N LEU A 210 -4.61 -0.63 -14.67
CA LEU A 210 -5.81 -0.07 -14.04
C LEU A 210 -6.49 1.04 -14.87
N GLY A 211 -5.86 1.53 -15.94
CA GLY A 211 -6.29 2.75 -16.64
C GLY A 211 -6.20 3.99 -15.73
N ALA A 212 -5.26 3.99 -14.79
CA ALA A 212 -5.09 5.00 -13.78
C ALA A 212 -4.22 6.18 -14.27
N ARG A 213 -4.45 7.37 -13.71
CA ARG A 213 -3.48 8.46 -13.78
C ARG A 213 -2.21 8.03 -13.03
N PHE A 214 -1.05 8.35 -13.56
CA PHE A 214 0.25 8.05 -12.98
C PHE A 214 1.06 9.31 -12.78
N GLU A 215 1.61 9.49 -11.57
CA GLU A 215 2.50 10.58 -11.24
C GLU A 215 3.75 10.07 -10.50
N THR A 216 4.87 10.72 -10.74
CA THR A 216 6.14 10.42 -10.05
C THR A 216 6.49 11.58 -9.13
N LEU A 217 6.88 11.28 -7.90
CA LEU A 217 7.37 12.22 -6.90
C LEU A 217 8.92 12.18 -6.89
N PRO A 218 9.63 13.06 -7.61
CA PRO A 218 11.06 12.87 -7.92
C PRO A 218 11.96 12.85 -6.69
N GLY A 219 11.57 13.57 -5.63
CA GLY A 219 12.32 13.69 -4.37
C GLY A 219 12.13 12.53 -3.41
N MET A 220 11.08 11.74 -3.60
CA MET A 220 10.62 10.70 -2.66
C MET A 220 11.14 9.31 -3.03
N SER A 221 11.15 8.43 -2.04
CA SER A 221 11.45 7.00 -2.16
C SER A 221 10.20 6.17 -1.86
N HIS A 222 10.32 5.13 -1.03
CA HIS A 222 9.22 4.18 -0.80
C HIS A 222 8.21 4.66 0.25
N TRP A 223 8.64 5.39 1.29
CA TRP A 223 7.82 5.73 2.46
C TRP A 223 6.97 6.99 2.25
N ILE A 224 6.22 7.05 1.14
CA ILE A 224 5.42 8.22 0.75
C ILE A 224 4.55 8.77 1.90
N PRO A 225 3.90 7.97 2.77
CA PRO A 225 3.03 8.51 3.82
C PRO A 225 3.74 9.32 4.91
N GLY A 226 5.06 9.26 5.03
CA GLY A 226 5.73 9.89 6.16
C GLY A 226 7.18 10.33 5.95
N GLU A 227 7.78 10.14 4.78
CA GLU A 227 9.09 10.71 4.45
C GLU A 227 8.97 12.19 4.02
N PRO A 228 10.08 12.95 3.96
CA PRO A 228 10.04 14.35 3.49
C PRO A 228 9.35 14.48 2.13
N GLY A 229 8.33 15.35 2.04
CA GLY A 229 7.47 15.52 0.86
C GLY A 229 6.11 14.82 0.96
N TRP A 230 5.82 14.17 2.09
CA TRP A 230 4.52 13.52 2.34
C TRP A 230 3.32 14.48 2.18
N ASP A 231 3.49 15.74 2.55
CA ASP A 231 2.50 16.81 2.43
C ASP A 231 2.21 17.18 0.98
N GLU A 232 3.24 17.25 0.13
CA GLU A 232 3.08 17.44 -1.32
C GLU A 232 2.34 16.24 -1.95
N ALA A 233 2.65 15.01 -1.52
CA ALA A 233 1.94 13.82 -1.98
C ALA A 233 0.46 13.83 -1.57
N ALA A 234 0.15 14.24 -0.33
CA ALA A 234 -1.23 14.37 0.13
C ALA A 234 -1.99 15.46 -0.61
N ALA A 235 -1.36 16.63 -0.83
CA ALA A 235 -1.93 17.71 -1.61
C ALA A 235 -2.25 17.26 -3.05
N LEU A 236 -1.35 16.56 -3.71
CA LEU A 236 -1.56 16.03 -5.06
C LEU A 236 -2.76 15.06 -5.12
N CYS A 237 -2.94 14.23 -4.09
CA CYS A 237 -4.12 13.36 -3.98
C CYS A 237 -5.41 14.19 -3.90
N LEU A 238 -5.46 15.22 -3.04
CA LEU A 238 -6.63 16.08 -2.87
C LEU A 238 -6.93 16.89 -4.14
N ASP A 239 -5.92 17.46 -4.79
CA ASP A 239 -6.08 18.19 -6.06
C ASP A 239 -6.64 17.28 -7.16
N TRP A 240 -6.15 16.04 -7.23
CA TRP A 240 -6.67 15.08 -8.19
C TRP A 240 -8.14 14.75 -7.90
N LEU A 241 -8.52 14.50 -6.64
CA LEU A 241 -9.91 14.26 -6.25
C LEU A 241 -10.81 15.44 -6.62
N ALA A 242 -10.42 16.66 -6.27
CA ALA A 242 -11.18 17.88 -6.59
C ALA A 242 -11.39 18.05 -8.11
N SER A 243 -10.37 17.76 -8.92
CA SER A 243 -10.47 17.80 -10.38
C SER A 243 -11.45 16.80 -10.96
N ARG A 244 -11.61 15.64 -10.29
CA ARG A 244 -12.56 14.59 -10.66
C ARG A 244 -14.00 14.97 -10.34
N ASP A 245 -14.23 15.52 -9.16
CA ASP A 245 -15.55 15.94 -8.73
C ASP A 245 -16.10 17.06 -9.61
N GLN A 246 -15.24 18.01 -10.04
CA GLN A 246 -15.61 19.06 -11.00
C GLN A 246 -15.95 18.50 -12.39
N ALA A 247 -15.31 17.42 -12.82
CA ALA A 247 -15.59 16.82 -14.14
C ALA A 247 -16.87 15.96 -14.14
N ALA A 248 -17.38 15.58 -12.96
CA ALA A 248 -18.60 14.78 -12.80
C ALA A 248 -19.85 15.64 -12.53
N ALA A 249 -19.68 16.92 -12.18
CA ALA A 249 -20.75 17.90 -11.94
C ALA A 249 -21.24 18.59 -13.21
#